data_60a4e756cff90a7481ed39edc3a55fc0
#
_entry.id   60a4e756cff90a7481ed39edc3a55fc0
#
_cell.length_a   1.000
_cell.length_b   1.000
_cell.length_c   1.000
_cell.angle_alpha   90.00
_cell.angle_beta   90.00
_cell.angle_gamma   90.00
#
_symmetry.space_group_name_H-M   'P 1'
#
loop_
_entity.id
_entity.type
_entity.pdbx_description
1 polymer ?
#
loop_
_entity_poly.entity_id
_entity_poly.type
_entity_poly.pdbx_seq_one_letter_code
_entity_poly.pdbx_strand_id
1 'polypeptide(L)'
;MQETIAEVLINRPSKHLNRTFSYRIPETMKGAGVGWRCVVNFARRKEEGIILSVHEEDTSQLSYKLLDILSLVDSFPWFTDEMIRTALWISSYYMCTLIDALRLFYIDKKAVKTKKTYTVNWKKIEKEPVEDIEGLVDRSVDSLDDKSAALLFGDRLMEYVKQNFLIKKETLAAAHKIPLEKWIVPDRELTDKEKGRSRKQA
;
A
#
# COMPACT_ATOMS: atom_id res chain seq x y z
N MET A 1 24.05 -11.01 -12.73
CA MET A 1 22.85 -10.66 -13.56
C MET A 1 22.46 -9.25 -13.18
N GLN A 2 22.47 -8.31 -14.13
CA GLN A 2 22.08 -6.93 -13.83
C GLN A 2 20.57 -6.85 -13.61
N GLU A 3 20.18 -6.34 -12.47
CA GLU A 3 18.79 -6.13 -12.08
C GLU A 3 18.58 -4.67 -11.64
N THR A 4 17.39 -4.15 -11.91
CA THR A 4 17.01 -2.80 -11.49
C THR A 4 16.52 -2.84 -10.05
N ILE A 5 17.20 -2.11 -9.17
CA ILE A 5 16.90 -2.06 -7.73
C ILE A 5 16.34 -0.70 -7.37
N ALA A 6 15.28 -0.71 -6.58
CA ALA A 6 14.66 0.47 -6.00
C ALA A 6 14.96 0.54 -4.50
N GLU A 7 15.40 1.70 -4.05
CA GLU A 7 15.49 2.03 -2.63
C GLU A 7 14.15 2.60 -2.16
N VAL A 8 13.47 1.83 -1.35
CA VAL A 8 12.08 2.10 -0.92
C VAL A 8 12.04 2.52 0.54
N LEU A 9 11.46 3.67 0.81
CA LEU A 9 11.10 4.13 2.14
C LEU A 9 9.72 3.59 2.51
N ILE A 10 9.61 2.85 3.61
CA ILE A 10 8.32 2.29 4.06
C ILE A 10 7.45 3.39 4.64
N ASN A 11 6.17 3.46 4.23
CA ASN A 11 5.21 4.47 4.68
C ASN A 11 4.70 4.20 6.12
N ARG A 12 5.63 4.10 7.07
CA ARG A 12 5.34 3.94 8.51
C ARG A 12 6.15 4.95 9.33
N PRO A 13 5.49 5.78 10.15
CA PRO A 13 6.17 6.76 10.99
C PRO A 13 6.86 6.05 12.16
N SER A 14 8.09 5.65 11.96
CA SER A 14 8.93 5.02 12.98
C SER A 14 10.38 5.43 12.78
N LYS A 15 11.04 5.85 13.86
CA LYS A 15 12.47 6.21 13.82
C LYS A 15 13.34 5.05 13.34
N HIS A 16 13.00 3.81 13.69
CA HIS A 16 13.73 2.61 13.27
C HIS A 16 13.58 2.29 11.78
N LEU A 17 12.53 2.81 11.14
CA LEU A 17 12.23 2.63 9.72
C LEU A 17 12.57 3.87 8.89
N ASN A 18 13.23 4.88 9.49
CA ASN A 18 13.67 6.07 8.78
C ASN A 18 14.93 5.79 7.94
N ARG A 19 14.84 4.77 7.10
CA ARG A 19 15.87 4.31 6.15
C ARG A 19 15.20 3.64 4.97
N THR A 20 15.93 3.49 3.88
CA THR A 20 15.48 2.74 2.70
C THR A 20 15.72 1.25 2.85
N PHE A 21 14.99 0.50 2.05
CA PHE A 21 15.13 -0.95 1.89
C PHE A 21 15.16 -1.26 0.39
N SER A 22 16.10 -2.10 -0.02
CA SER A 22 16.30 -2.46 -1.41
C SER A 22 15.27 -3.51 -1.87
N TYR A 23 14.61 -3.23 -2.99
CA TYR A 23 13.66 -4.12 -3.65
C TYR A 23 13.95 -4.16 -5.13
N ARG A 24 13.72 -5.31 -5.76
CA ARG A 24 13.84 -5.44 -7.21
C ARG A 24 12.60 -4.87 -7.90
N ILE A 25 12.82 -4.13 -8.98
CA ILE A 25 11.75 -3.71 -9.89
C ILE A 25 11.54 -4.82 -10.93
N PRO A 26 10.39 -5.51 -10.96
CA PRO A 26 10.12 -6.54 -11.96
C PRO A 26 10.07 -5.95 -13.38
N GLU A 27 10.41 -6.76 -14.37
CA GLU A 27 10.33 -6.39 -15.80
C GLU A 27 8.95 -5.84 -16.22
N THR A 28 7.89 -6.34 -15.59
CA THR A 28 6.50 -5.89 -15.83
C THR A 28 6.23 -4.46 -15.35
N MET A 29 7.14 -3.89 -14.56
CA MET A 29 7.06 -2.55 -13.99
C MET A 29 8.20 -1.64 -14.49
N LYS A 30 8.80 -1.96 -15.65
CA LYS A 30 9.79 -1.11 -16.33
C LYS A 30 9.20 0.27 -16.59
N GLY A 31 9.67 1.27 -15.90
CA GLY A 31 9.14 2.64 -15.93
C GLY A 31 8.81 3.18 -14.55
N ALA A 32 8.73 2.29 -13.54
CA ALA A 32 8.72 2.71 -12.16
C ALA A 32 10.07 3.38 -11.84
N GLY A 33 10.02 4.53 -11.17
CA GLY A 33 11.21 5.31 -10.85
C GLY A 33 11.03 6.09 -9.55
N VAL A 34 11.88 7.07 -9.37
CA VAL A 34 11.86 7.95 -8.20
C VAL A 34 10.50 8.63 -8.06
N GLY A 35 10.01 8.74 -6.84
CA GLY A 35 8.74 9.40 -6.52
C GLY A 35 7.49 8.52 -6.69
N TRP A 36 7.62 7.29 -7.20
CA TRP A 36 6.50 6.37 -7.30
C TRP A 36 6.17 5.77 -5.94
N ARG A 37 4.86 5.61 -5.68
CA ARG A 37 4.39 4.82 -4.56
C ARG A 37 4.24 3.36 -5.00
N CYS A 38 4.73 2.46 -4.17
CA CYS A 38 4.71 1.04 -4.44
C CYS A 38 4.21 0.25 -3.24
N VAL A 39 3.86 -1.00 -3.46
CA VAL A 39 3.55 -1.97 -2.42
C VAL A 39 4.64 -3.01 -2.38
N VAL A 40 5.14 -3.24 -1.20
CA VAL A 40 6.21 -4.21 -0.95
C VAL A 40 5.83 -5.18 0.16
N ASN A 41 6.50 -6.32 0.21
CA ASN A 41 6.40 -7.22 1.35
C ASN A 41 7.45 -6.84 2.39
N PHE A 42 7.00 -6.26 3.50
CA PHE A 42 7.85 -5.87 4.61
C PHE A 42 7.41 -6.55 5.90
N ALA A 43 8.33 -7.24 6.60
CA ALA A 43 8.04 -7.98 7.84
C ALA A 43 6.80 -8.91 7.71
N ARG A 44 6.68 -9.64 6.60
CA ARG A 44 5.57 -10.56 6.27
C ARG A 44 4.20 -9.87 6.08
N ARG A 45 4.20 -8.56 5.86
CA ARG A 45 2.99 -7.77 5.59
C ARG A 45 3.17 -6.96 4.32
N LYS A 46 2.07 -6.70 3.63
CA LYS A 46 2.08 -5.78 2.50
C LYS A 46 2.01 -4.36 3.04
N GLU A 47 3.06 -3.59 2.76
CA GLU A 47 3.19 -2.20 3.20
C GLU A 47 3.35 -1.30 1.98
N GLU A 48 2.85 -0.09 2.08
CA GLU A 48 3.11 0.95 1.10
C GLU A 48 4.51 1.54 1.32
N GLY A 49 5.21 1.81 0.23
CA GLY A 49 6.50 2.48 0.25
C GLY A 49 6.61 3.51 -0.87
N ILE A 50 7.63 4.32 -0.77
CA ILE A 50 7.96 5.37 -1.74
C ILE A 50 9.35 5.09 -2.27
N ILE A 51 9.50 5.04 -3.59
CA ILE A 51 10.79 4.85 -4.26
C ILE A 51 11.56 6.17 -4.19
N LEU A 52 12.71 6.17 -3.53
CA LEU A 52 13.56 7.35 -3.38
C LEU A 52 14.73 7.36 -4.35
N SER A 53 15.24 6.20 -4.75
CA SER A 53 16.26 6.07 -5.79
C SER A 53 16.12 4.75 -6.53
N VAL A 54 16.67 4.70 -7.73
CA VAL A 54 16.72 3.51 -8.58
C VAL A 54 18.12 3.40 -9.15
N HIS A 55 18.69 2.21 -9.13
CA HIS A 55 20.00 1.92 -9.69
C HIS A 55 20.03 0.49 -10.25
N GLU A 56 21.02 0.21 -11.09
CA GLU A 56 21.30 -1.14 -11.57
C GLU A 56 22.42 -1.75 -10.75
N GLU A 57 22.23 -2.99 -10.31
CA GLU A 57 23.22 -3.72 -9.53
C GLU A 57 23.33 -5.17 -10.00
N ASP A 58 24.55 -5.73 -9.91
CA ASP A 58 24.75 -7.16 -10.17
C ASP A 58 24.40 -7.98 -8.92
N THR A 59 23.23 -8.57 -8.95
CA THR A 59 22.66 -9.33 -7.84
C THR A 59 23.31 -10.71 -7.64
N SER A 60 24.18 -11.14 -8.55
CA SER A 60 24.86 -12.45 -8.45
C SER A 60 25.77 -12.59 -7.23
N GLN A 61 26.20 -11.48 -6.64
CA GLN A 61 27.09 -11.45 -5.47
C GLN A 61 26.37 -11.14 -4.15
N LEU A 62 25.05 -10.89 -4.18
CA LEU A 62 24.30 -10.60 -2.98
C LEU A 62 24.13 -11.84 -2.11
N SER A 63 24.48 -11.74 -0.83
CA SER A 63 24.34 -12.82 0.16
C SER A 63 22.90 -13.02 0.65
N TYR A 64 21.98 -12.15 0.24
CA TYR A 64 20.56 -12.17 0.62
C TYR A 64 19.65 -12.13 -0.60
N LYS A 65 18.46 -12.70 -0.44
CA LYS A 65 17.46 -12.70 -1.51
C LYS A 65 16.71 -11.36 -1.54
N LEU A 66 16.84 -10.63 -2.64
CA LEU A 66 16.03 -9.46 -2.92
C LEU A 66 14.56 -9.86 -3.12
N LEU A 67 13.67 -9.08 -2.52
CA LEU A 67 12.23 -9.22 -2.73
C LEU A 67 11.79 -8.27 -3.83
N ASP A 68 10.75 -8.66 -4.55
CA ASP A 68 10.17 -7.86 -5.63
C ASP A 68 9.20 -6.81 -5.09
N ILE A 69 9.10 -5.68 -5.79
CA ILE A 69 7.96 -4.79 -5.67
C ILE A 69 6.72 -5.55 -6.15
N LEU A 70 5.66 -5.57 -5.33
CA LEU A 70 4.44 -6.34 -5.62
C LEU A 70 3.54 -5.63 -6.63
N SER A 71 3.40 -4.32 -6.50
CA SER A 71 2.60 -3.48 -7.40
C SER A 71 2.94 -2.01 -7.22
N LEU A 72 2.63 -1.21 -8.23
CA LEU A 72 2.59 0.25 -8.10
C LEU A 72 1.22 0.68 -7.60
N VAL A 73 1.17 1.72 -6.78
CA VAL A 73 -0.06 2.27 -6.23
C VAL A 73 -0.74 3.19 -7.25
N ASP A 74 0.06 3.99 -7.95
CA ASP A 74 -0.39 4.98 -8.90
C ASP A 74 0.08 4.63 -10.32
N SER A 75 -0.45 5.34 -11.31
CA SER A 75 -0.03 5.25 -12.71
C SER A 75 0.99 6.32 -13.10
N PHE A 76 1.47 7.11 -12.13
CA PHE A 76 2.43 8.20 -12.33
C PHE A 76 3.24 8.41 -11.03
N PRO A 77 4.43 9.07 -11.10
CA PRO A 77 5.19 9.43 -9.90
C PRO A 77 4.40 10.47 -9.09
N TRP A 78 4.16 10.15 -7.82
CA TRP A 78 3.43 11.06 -6.91
C TRP A 78 4.32 12.20 -6.41
N PHE A 79 5.58 11.90 -6.16
CA PHE A 79 6.55 12.87 -5.64
C PHE A 79 7.50 13.29 -6.75
N THR A 80 7.68 14.59 -6.91
CA THR A 80 8.75 15.13 -7.75
C THR A 80 10.07 15.15 -6.99
N ASP A 81 11.18 15.31 -7.70
CA ASP A 81 12.50 15.43 -7.08
C ASP A 81 12.58 16.63 -6.11
N GLU A 82 11.90 17.74 -6.43
CA GLU A 82 11.83 18.91 -5.56
C GLU A 82 11.10 18.61 -4.26
N MET A 83 9.98 17.87 -4.32
CA MET A 83 9.23 17.44 -3.15
C MET A 83 10.10 16.56 -2.25
N ILE A 84 10.83 15.60 -2.83
CA ILE A 84 11.72 14.70 -2.09
C ILE A 84 12.86 15.48 -1.45
N ARG A 85 13.54 16.39 -2.18
CA ARG A 85 14.60 17.23 -1.63
C ARG A 85 14.08 18.13 -0.51
N THR A 86 12.91 18.71 -0.69
CA THR A 86 12.27 19.54 0.34
C THR A 86 11.93 18.72 1.58
N ALA A 87 11.41 17.51 1.41
CA ALA A 87 11.14 16.59 2.52
C ALA A 87 12.41 16.16 3.26
N LEU A 88 13.51 15.91 2.55
CA LEU A 88 14.81 15.63 3.15
C LEU A 88 15.32 16.82 3.99
N TRP A 89 15.19 18.04 3.47
CA TRP A 89 15.55 19.25 4.20
C TRP A 89 14.66 19.42 5.46
N ILE A 90 13.34 19.27 5.33
CA ILE A 90 12.39 19.34 6.46
C ILE A 90 12.74 18.28 7.52
N SER A 91 12.97 17.04 7.09
CA SER A 91 13.32 15.96 8.00
C SER A 91 14.60 16.25 8.80
N SER A 92 15.62 16.77 8.12
CA SER A 92 16.89 17.16 8.76
C SER A 92 16.74 18.36 9.69
N TYR A 93 16.04 19.41 9.26
CA TYR A 93 15.91 20.65 10.01
C TYR A 93 15.03 20.49 11.27
N TYR A 94 13.90 19.80 11.15
CA TYR A 94 12.93 19.58 12.23
C TYR A 94 13.13 18.26 13.00
N MET A 95 14.16 17.47 12.66
CA MET A 95 14.46 16.17 13.29
C MET A 95 13.26 15.20 13.28
N CYS A 96 12.39 15.29 12.26
CA CYS A 96 11.28 14.38 12.06
C CYS A 96 11.67 13.23 11.13
N THR A 97 10.83 12.20 11.01
CA THR A 97 11.09 11.13 10.05
C THR A 97 10.86 11.62 8.62
N LEU A 98 11.61 11.09 7.65
CA LEU A 98 11.43 11.47 6.25
C LEU A 98 10.01 11.19 5.76
N ILE A 99 9.38 10.12 6.26
CA ILE A 99 8.00 9.80 5.89
C ILE A 99 7.00 10.85 6.43
N ASP A 100 7.25 11.42 7.62
CA ASP A 100 6.40 12.50 8.15
C ASP A 100 6.55 13.77 7.32
N ALA A 101 7.77 14.09 6.87
CA ALA A 101 8.02 15.20 5.98
C ALA A 101 7.37 15.00 4.60
N LEU A 102 7.48 13.80 4.00
CA LEU A 102 6.84 13.48 2.73
C LEU A 102 5.31 13.55 2.81
N ARG A 103 4.73 13.21 3.97
CA ARG A 103 3.28 13.31 4.18
C ARG A 103 2.71 14.72 4.08
N LEU A 104 3.52 15.75 4.20
CA LEU A 104 3.08 17.13 3.97
C LEU A 104 2.68 17.38 2.52
N PHE A 105 3.21 16.59 1.58
CA PHE A 105 2.91 16.67 0.15
C PHE A 105 1.76 15.73 -0.27
N TYR A 106 1.20 14.93 0.66
CA TYR A 106 0.01 14.14 0.38
C TYR A 106 -1.23 15.03 0.37
N ILE A 107 -1.90 15.07 -0.75
CA ILE A 107 -3.17 15.77 -0.89
C ILE A 107 -4.32 14.92 -0.31
N ASP A 108 -4.20 13.61 -0.39
CA ASP A 108 -5.15 12.68 0.23
C ASP A 108 -4.43 11.87 1.32
N LYS A 109 -4.81 12.11 2.58
CA LYS A 109 -4.21 11.46 3.76
C LYS A 109 -4.54 9.96 3.90
N LYS A 110 -5.22 9.37 2.93
CA LYS A 110 -5.58 7.96 2.97
C LYS A 110 -4.42 7.11 2.43
N ALA A 111 -3.61 6.59 3.34
CA ALA A 111 -2.73 5.48 3.02
C ALA A 111 -3.55 4.33 2.39
N VAL A 112 -2.98 3.67 1.39
CA VAL A 112 -3.61 2.48 0.80
C VAL A 112 -3.83 1.45 1.90
N LYS A 113 -5.08 1.23 2.27
CA LYS A 113 -5.43 0.23 3.27
C LYS A 113 -5.51 -1.13 2.61
N THR A 114 -4.81 -2.09 3.17
CA THR A 114 -5.00 -3.49 2.80
C THR A 114 -6.37 -3.94 3.28
N LYS A 115 -7.22 -4.36 2.35
CA LYS A 115 -8.51 -4.99 2.66
C LYS A 115 -8.26 -6.48 2.81
N LYS A 116 -8.57 -7.01 3.98
CA LYS A 116 -8.52 -8.44 4.24
C LYS A 116 -9.90 -9.03 3.97
N THR A 117 -9.94 -10.10 3.21
CA THR A 117 -11.14 -10.91 2.97
C THR A 117 -10.85 -12.34 3.30
N TYR A 118 -11.84 -13.05 3.78
CA TYR A 118 -11.75 -14.44 4.17
C TYR A 118 -12.76 -15.23 3.34
N THR A 119 -12.31 -16.27 2.66
CA THR A 119 -13.16 -17.18 1.89
C THR A 119 -13.21 -18.52 2.58
N VAL A 120 -14.39 -19.09 2.73
CA VAL A 120 -14.57 -20.40 3.35
C VAL A 120 -14.11 -21.50 2.41
N ASN A 121 -13.29 -22.40 2.90
CA ASN A 121 -12.83 -23.58 2.13
C ASN A 121 -13.82 -24.75 2.29
N TRP A 122 -14.94 -24.66 1.57
CA TRP A 122 -16.01 -25.67 1.64
C TRP A 122 -15.53 -27.07 1.29
N LYS A 123 -14.56 -27.22 0.37
CA LYS A 123 -13.98 -28.53 0.01
C LYS A 123 -13.28 -29.23 1.17
N LYS A 124 -12.73 -28.42 2.11
CA LYS A 124 -12.10 -28.98 3.30
C LYS A 124 -13.13 -29.27 4.37
N ILE A 125 -14.13 -28.43 4.54
CA ILE A 125 -15.22 -28.63 5.51
C ILE A 125 -16.03 -29.89 5.18
N GLU A 126 -16.25 -30.19 3.90
CA GLU A 126 -16.90 -31.44 3.49
C GLU A 126 -16.14 -32.70 3.91
N LYS A 127 -14.81 -32.60 4.08
CA LYS A 127 -13.98 -33.74 4.55
C LYS A 127 -13.84 -33.79 6.06
N GLU A 128 -13.78 -32.62 6.68
CA GLU A 128 -13.58 -32.40 8.11
C GLU A 128 -14.63 -31.38 8.58
N PRO A 129 -15.88 -31.84 8.91
CA PRO A 129 -16.95 -30.93 9.29
C PRO A 129 -16.62 -30.10 10.52
N VAL A 130 -16.84 -28.78 10.44
CA VAL A 130 -16.71 -27.84 11.54
C VAL A 130 -18.05 -27.16 11.75
N GLU A 131 -18.79 -27.61 12.75
CA GLU A 131 -20.16 -27.15 13.06
C GLU A 131 -20.25 -25.63 13.21
N ASP A 132 -19.24 -25.02 13.83
CA ASP A 132 -19.19 -23.57 14.02
C ASP A 132 -19.17 -22.79 12.69
N ILE A 133 -18.53 -23.30 11.65
CA ILE A 133 -18.46 -22.62 10.34
C ILE A 133 -19.73 -22.89 9.54
N GLU A 134 -20.21 -24.11 9.54
CA GLU A 134 -21.44 -24.51 8.81
C GLU A 134 -22.70 -23.84 9.38
N GLY A 135 -22.72 -23.58 10.69
CA GLY A 135 -23.84 -22.90 11.34
C GLY A 135 -23.82 -21.37 11.23
N LEU A 136 -22.66 -20.77 11.03
CA LEU A 136 -22.47 -19.31 11.04
C LEU A 136 -22.37 -18.67 9.66
N VAL A 137 -21.97 -19.44 8.64
CA VAL A 137 -21.75 -18.89 7.29
C VAL A 137 -22.61 -19.61 6.27
N ASP A 138 -23.45 -18.84 5.58
CA ASP A 138 -24.23 -19.36 4.47
C ASP A 138 -23.32 -19.69 3.28
N ARG A 139 -23.57 -20.84 2.60
CA ARG A 139 -22.81 -21.30 1.43
C ARG A 139 -22.89 -20.34 0.23
N SER A 140 -23.87 -19.42 0.22
CA SER A 140 -23.99 -18.37 -0.79
C SER A 140 -23.03 -17.20 -0.61
N VAL A 141 -22.34 -17.12 0.55
CA VAL A 141 -21.38 -16.05 0.85
C VAL A 141 -20.01 -16.38 0.30
N ASP A 142 -19.61 -15.72 -0.77
CA ASP A 142 -18.31 -15.92 -1.41
C ASP A 142 -17.13 -15.47 -0.55
N SER A 143 -17.29 -14.38 0.20
CA SER A 143 -16.22 -13.85 1.04
C SER A 143 -16.74 -12.99 2.18
N LEU A 144 -16.04 -13.03 3.31
CA LEU A 144 -16.28 -12.21 4.48
C LEU A 144 -15.21 -11.12 4.57
N ASP A 145 -15.59 -9.91 4.96
CA ASP A 145 -14.64 -8.85 5.30
C ASP A 145 -14.04 -9.07 6.70
N ASP A 146 -12.96 -8.32 7.03
CA ASP A 146 -12.22 -8.47 8.28
C ASP A 146 -13.11 -8.28 9.54
N LYS A 147 -14.09 -7.36 9.45
CA LYS A 147 -15.00 -7.07 10.56
C LYS A 147 -16.01 -8.20 10.76
N SER A 148 -16.64 -8.66 9.68
CA SER A 148 -17.62 -9.75 9.73
C SER A 148 -16.98 -11.06 10.15
N ALA A 149 -15.77 -11.36 9.66
CA ALA A 149 -15.02 -12.53 10.07
C ALA A 149 -14.61 -12.49 11.54
N ALA A 150 -14.17 -11.33 12.05
CA ALA A 150 -13.84 -11.15 13.46
C ALA A 150 -15.09 -11.26 14.36
N LEU A 151 -16.24 -10.76 13.90
CA LEU A 151 -17.50 -10.85 14.64
C LEU A 151 -18.00 -12.30 14.74
N LEU A 152 -17.92 -13.05 13.64
CA LEU A 152 -18.42 -14.43 13.56
C LEU A 152 -17.51 -15.43 14.29
N PHE A 153 -16.20 -15.30 14.15
CA PHE A 153 -15.24 -16.31 14.62
C PHE A 153 -14.40 -15.87 15.82
N GLY A 154 -14.39 -14.58 16.16
CA GLY A 154 -13.65 -14.06 17.32
C GLY A 154 -12.19 -14.51 17.37
N ASP A 155 -11.79 -15.06 18.51
CA ASP A 155 -10.41 -15.54 18.75
C ASP A 155 -10.05 -16.76 17.90
N ARG A 156 -11.03 -17.54 17.44
CA ARG A 156 -10.81 -18.74 16.62
C ARG A 156 -10.49 -18.42 15.15
N LEU A 157 -10.69 -17.18 14.71
CA LEU A 157 -10.44 -16.77 13.33
C LEU A 157 -9.05 -17.15 12.83
N MET A 158 -8.03 -16.89 13.66
CA MET A 158 -6.64 -17.17 13.29
C MET A 158 -6.31 -18.67 13.29
N GLU A 159 -6.99 -19.45 14.10
CA GLU A 159 -6.88 -20.89 14.13
C GLU A 159 -7.46 -21.51 12.86
N TYR A 160 -8.65 -21.11 12.45
CA TYR A 160 -9.28 -21.56 11.20
C TYR A 160 -8.47 -21.18 9.95
N VAL A 161 -7.80 -20.02 9.98
CA VAL A 161 -6.86 -19.63 8.90
C VAL A 161 -5.62 -20.53 8.89
N LYS A 162 -5.03 -20.85 10.04
CA LYS A 162 -3.88 -21.76 10.14
C LYS A 162 -4.23 -23.19 9.67
N GLN A 163 -5.41 -23.64 9.99
CA GLN A 163 -5.92 -24.96 9.62
C GLN A 163 -6.45 -25.01 8.17
N ASN A 164 -6.41 -23.89 7.42
CA ASN A 164 -6.93 -23.77 6.05
C ASN A 164 -8.45 -24.02 5.89
N PHE A 165 -9.24 -23.85 6.93
CA PHE A 165 -10.70 -23.80 6.82
C PHE A 165 -11.15 -22.45 6.27
N LEU A 166 -10.41 -21.38 6.60
CA LEU A 166 -10.58 -20.04 6.05
C LEU A 166 -9.34 -19.63 5.25
N ILE A 167 -9.52 -19.23 4.02
CA ILE A 167 -8.46 -18.73 3.14
C ILE A 167 -8.45 -17.20 3.26
N LYS A 168 -7.41 -16.66 3.90
CA LYS A 168 -7.20 -15.22 4.01
C LYS A 168 -6.62 -14.66 2.72
N LYS A 169 -7.33 -13.72 2.10
CA LYS A 169 -6.86 -12.97 0.93
C LYS A 169 -6.67 -11.50 1.30
N GLU A 170 -5.49 -10.96 1.04
CA GLU A 170 -5.19 -9.55 1.22
C GLU A 170 -5.22 -8.87 -0.14
N THR A 171 -6.17 -7.94 -0.31
CA THR A 171 -6.28 -7.09 -1.49
C THR A 171 -6.01 -5.64 -1.10
N LEU A 172 -5.35 -4.91 -1.97
CA LEU A 172 -5.19 -3.47 -1.79
C LEU A 172 -6.54 -2.82 -2.07
N ALA A 173 -7.00 -1.98 -1.13
CA ALA A 173 -8.10 -1.07 -1.46
C ALA A 173 -7.63 -0.22 -2.63
N ALA A 174 -8.42 -0.16 -3.70
CA ALA A 174 -8.10 0.68 -4.85
C ALA A 174 -7.79 2.09 -4.36
N ALA A 175 -6.59 2.58 -4.67
CA ALA A 175 -6.27 3.98 -4.46
C ALA A 175 -7.35 4.80 -5.15
N HIS A 176 -7.89 5.80 -4.48
CA HIS A 176 -8.79 6.74 -5.12
C HIS A 176 -8.02 7.34 -6.29
N LYS A 177 -8.34 6.92 -7.51
CA LYS A 177 -7.86 7.60 -8.71
C LYS A 177 -8.50 8.98 -8.71
N ILE A 178 -7.81 9.95 -8.14
CA ILE A 178 -8.19 11.35 -8.33
C ILE A 178 -7.78 11.65 -9.76
N PRO A 179 -8.71 11.92 -10.67
CA PRO A 179 -8.35 12.24 -12.04
C PRO A 179 -7.43 13.46 -12.00
N LEU A 180 -6.28 13.39 -12.67
CA LEU A 180 -5.33 14.51 -12.82
C LEU A 180 -6.05 15.81 -13.23
N GLU A 181 -7.10 15.68 -14.02
CA GLU A 181 -7.99 16.77 -14.45
C GLU A 181 -8.58 17.60 -13.30
N LYS A 182 -8.68 17.05 -12.09
CA LYS A 182 -9.13 17.82 -10.90
C LYS A 182 -8.05 18.70 -10.29
N TRP A 183 -6.80 18.49 -10.63
CA TRP A 183 -5.64 19.23 -10.12
C TRP A 183 -5.10 20.27 -11.10
N ILE A 184 -5.44 20.15 -12.37
CA ILE A 184 -5.18 21.18 -13.36
C ILE A 184 -6.23 22.26 -13.11
N VAL A 185 -5.86 23.31 -12.39
CA VAL A 185 -6.67 24.53 -12.39
C VAL A 185 -6.64 25.02 -13.84
N PRO A 186 -7.74 24.93 -14.58
CA PRO A 186 -7.75 25.44 -15.93
C PRO A 186 -7.40 26.93 -15.86
N ASP A 187 -6.58 27.39 -16.79
CA ASP A 187 -6.25 28.83 -16.95
C ASP A 187 -7.51 29.54 -17.49
N ARG A 188 -8.55 29.55 -16.68
CA ARG A 188 -9.85 30.18 -16.94
C ARG A 188 -10.34 30.89 -15.71
N GLU A 189 -11.11 31.93 -15.90
CA GLU A 189 -11.80 32.60 -14.79
C GLU A 189 -12.74 31.62 -14.05
N LEU A 190 -12.61 31.61 -12.72
CA LEU A 190 -13.48 30.80 -11.87
C LEU A 190 -14.93 31.25 -11.99
N THR A 191 -15.84 30.33 -12.17
CA THR A 191 -17.27 30.60 -12.18
C THR A 191 -17.73 31.11 -10.80
N ASP A 192 -18.82 31.87 -10.74
CA ASP A 192 -19.33 32.44 -9.47
C ASP A 192 -19.65 31.38 -8.42
N LYS A 193 -20.02 30.16 -8.85
CA LYS A 193 -20.21 29.00 -7.95
C LYS A 193 -18.89 28.51 -7.35
N GLU A 194 -17.80 28.57 -8.07
CA GLU A 194 -16.46 28.16 -7.62
C GLU A 194 -15.87 29.23 -6.69
N LYS A 195 -16.06 30.52 -6.99
CA LYS A 195 -15.71 31.65 -6.12
C LYS A 195 -16.47 31.62 -4.79
N GLY A 196 -17.74 31.18 -4.81
CA GLY A 196 -18.58 31.06 -3.62
C GLY A 196 -18.19 29.88 -2.70
N ARG A 197 -17.55 28.83 -3.24
CA ARG A 197 -17.06 27.69 -2.44
C ARG A 197 -15.76 28.01 -1.69
N SER A 198 -14.85 28.75 -2.30
CA SER A 198 -13.58 29.13 -1.66
C SER A 198 -13.79 30.09 -0.48
N ARG A 199 -14.83 30.93 -0.48
CA ARG A 199 -15.19 31.84 0.63
C ARG A 199 -15.81 31.15 1.84
N LYS A 200 -16.32 29.92 1.71
CA LYS A 200 -16.90 29.15 2.82
C LYS A 200 -15.89 28.23 3.54
N GLN A 201 -14.65 28.16 3.05
CA GLN A 201 -13.57 27.33 3.62
C GLN A 201 -12.42 28.20 4.21
N ALA A 202 -12.50 29.48 4.15
CA ALA A 202 -11.66 30.45 4.85
C ALA A 202 -12.41 31.01 6.07
#